data_1d0a673767605f2e93fe46698f9b0328
#
_entry.id   1d0a673767605f2e93fe46698f9b0328
#
_cell.length_a   1.000
_cell.length_b   1.000
_cell.length_c   1.000
_cell.angle_alpha   90.00
_cell.angle_beta   90.00
_cell.angle_gamma   90.00
#
_symmetry.space_group_name_H-M   'P 1'
#
loop_
_entity.id
_entity.type
_entity.pdbx_description
1 polymer ?
#
loop_
_entity_poly.entity_id
_entity_poly.type
_entity_poly.pdbx_seq_one_letter_code
_entity_poly.pdbx_strand_id
1 'polypeptide(L)'
;LDNDEKLSSKDIPLFNDNYVAIGKEYQRLNHIKDMKNIKFGIFESDKSEISYYLKGGTNLSYETYNNITDLYKALDNGTVNMIIVPNIMYLNYTIKNDKYSINYYFTELQKQIVLTLSEDNKELNTIVTKYYNKWKQTSYVDAYNKEYLNYYLENNEVDSKTKTKLISKNYVYGYVENTPYEKTVNGKVAGIAGEYVDRVSRLADINFEYKKYETIADLKKAIDKKEVDIYFDYYNYSNKKYLSTVSTFIEDYVILGKQEDNHIVSSFESLKGENIAMLKDDSLYNYFKNNSRANIKTYDNLDDLVKNAGSRIIVVDNEIYSYYQNNKFKKLKLLYKDNMMNDYKFMVKSDDEAFYNLFNYIINTNSYYNYRNSGIENLSASILQDSTFEQVYTIVLIIVFTPLIILGIAYIYLKKKKAKKKVKISDRQKYTDMLTSLKNRNYLNAKMQEWEDCEVFPQSIVIVDLNNVKYVNDNYGHEEGDQLIVKAAGILVNTQLENSEIIRTDGNEFLIYLVGYSDRQINTYTKKLSKEMKNLPHEFGAAIGYSMITDEIKTLDDAINEATLEMITNKEEYK
;
A
#
# COMPACT_ATOMS: atom_id res chain seq x y z
N LEU A 1 17.56 -13.60 20.98
CA LEU A 1 17.07 -14.93 20.60
C LEU A 1 17.74 -15.38 19.34
N ASP A 2 18.18 -16.61 19.30
CA ASP A 2 18.63 -17.24 18.07
C ASP A 2 17.40 -17.61 17.22
N ASN A 3 17.54 -17.70 15.90
CA ASN A 3 16.39 -17.87 15.00
C ASN A 3 15.54 -19.13 15.24
N ASP A 4 16.07 -20.12 15.95
CA ASP A 4 15.35 -21.34 16.34
C ASP A 4 14.59 -21.18 17.68
N GLU A 5 14.81 -20.11 18.43
CA GLU A 5 14.12 -19.84 19.69
C GLU A 5 12.83 -19.07 19.44
N LYS A 6 11.71 -19.71 19.77
CA LYS A 6 10.40 -19.05 19.70
C LYS A 6 10.25 -18.04 20.86
N LEU A 7 9.76 -16.84 20.52
CA LEU A 7 9.33 -15.87 21.51
C LEU A 7 8.41 -16.51 22.55
N SER A 8 8.79 -16.42 23.80
CA SER A 8 7.93 -16.77 24.91
C SER A 8 6.89 -15.66 25.17
N SER A 9 5.85 -15.94 25.91
CA SER A 9 4.87 -14.91 26.32
C SER A 9 5.44 -13.81 27.21
N LYS A 10 6.70 -13.95 27.63
CA LYS A 10 7.44 -13.02 28.50
C LYS A 10 8.38 -12.11 27.72
N ASP A 11 8.62 -12.41 26.45
CA ASP A 11 9.56 -11.68 25.62
C ASP A 11 8.88 -10.52 24.91
N ILE A 12 9.40 -9.33 25.13
CA ILE A 12 9.02 -8.14 24.38
C ILE A 12 10.04 -7.94 23.26
N PRO A 13 9.66 -8.12 21.99
CA PRO A 13 10.59 -7.92 20.88
C PRO A 13 10.92 -6.44 20.73
N LEU A 14 12.19 -6.07 20.92
CA LEU A 14 12.66 -4.69 20.82
C LEU A 14 12.93 -4.32 19.37
N PHE A 15 13.83 -5.03 18.69
CA PHE A 15 14.17 -4.85 17.29
C PHE A 15 14.86 -6.08 16.71
N ASN A 16 14.92 -6.16 15.38
CA ASN A 16 15.71 -7.14 14.67
C ASN A 16 17.00 -6.50 14.18
N ASP A 17 18.14 -7.07 14.55
CA ASP A 17 19.45 -6.61 14.13
C ASP A 17 19.95 -7.49 12.96
N ASN A 18 20.10 -6.89 11.79
CA ASN A 18 20.62 -7.59 10.62
C ASN A 18 22.10 -7.88 10.79
N TYR A 19 22.53 -9.06 10.37
CA TYR A 19 23.97 -9.35 10.30
C TYR A 19 24.61 -8.60 9.14
N VAL A 20 25.90 -8.30 9.31
CA VAL A 20 26.75 -7.68 8.30
C VAL A 20 28.07 -8.45 8.18
N ALA A 21 28.61 -8.52 6.96
CA ALA A 21 29.97 -8.98 6.73
C ALA A 21 30.90 -7.76 6.66
N ILE A 22 31.90 -7.71 7.54
CA ILE A 22 32.84 -6.62 7.70
C ILE A 22 34.22 -7.09 7.28
N GLY A 23 34.89 -6.31 6.42
CA GLY A 23 36.26 -6.50 6.00
C GLY A 23 37.15 -5.28 6.32
N LYS A 24 38.48 -5.40 6.16
CA LYS A 24 39.41 -4.28 6.28
C LYS A 24 39.31 -3.31 5.11
N GLU A 25 39.04 -3.86 3.94
CA GLU A 25 38.90 -3.10 2.72
C GLU A 25 37.50 -3.31 2.15
N TYR A 26 36.99 -2.34 1.46
CA TYR A 26 35.73 -2.51 0.76
C TYR A 26 35.90 -3.54 -0.36
N GLN A 27 35.16 -4.64 -0.23
CA GLN A 27 35.06 -5.66 -1.26
C GLN A 27 33.62 -5.72 -1.78
N ARG A 28 33.45 -5.61 -3.07
CA ARG A 28 32.14 -5.67 -3.72
C ARG A 28 31.55 -7.08 -3.62
N LEU A 29 30.50 -7.24 -2.82
CA LEU A 29 29.72 -8.48 -2.70
C LEU A 29 28.25 -8.15 -2.90
N ASN A 30 27.64 -8.69 -3.95
CA ASN A 30 26.25 -8.41 -4.32
C ASN A 30 25.31 -9.52 -3.91
N HIS A 31 25.81 -10.74 -4.01
CA HIS A 31 25.07 -11.95 -3.73
C HIS A 31 25.97 -12.94 -2.98
N ILE A 32 25.35 -13.87 -2.27
CA ILE A 32 26.08 -14.94 -1.57
C ILE A 32 26.96 -15.75 -2.55
N LYS A 33 26.51 -15.93 -3.79
CA LYS A 33 27.29 -16.61 -4.85
C LYS A 33 28.60 -15.89 -5.22
N ASP A 34 28.73 -14.60 -4.92
CA ASP A 34 29.93 -13.82 -5.18
C ASP A 34 30.98 -14.04 -4.08
N MET A 35 30.58 -14.60 -2.96
CA MET A 35 31.46 -14.94 -1.85
C MET A 35 32.24 -16.22 -2.21
N LYS A 36 33.51 -16.04 -2.55
CA LYS A 36 34.40 -17.13 -2.98
C LYS A 36 35.74 -17.06 -2.26
N ASN A 37 36.22 -18.22 -1.76
CA ASN A 37 37.50 -18.34 -1.06
C ASN A 37 37.61 -17.36 0.13
N ILE A 38 36.53 -17.15 0.88
CA ILE A 38 36.52 -16.27 2.04
C ILE A 38 36.52 -17.12 3.31
N LYS A 39 37.43 -16.75 4.22
CA LYS A 39 37.44 -17.26 5.58
C LYS A 39 36.76 -16.24 6.49
N PHE A 40 35.62 -16.63 7.04
CA PHE A 40 34.85 -15.79 7.94
C PHE A 40 35.18 -16.06 9.41
N GLY A 41 35.34 -15.01 10.20
CA GLY A 41 35.26 -15.05 11.65
C GLY A 41 33.81 -14.85 12.10
N ILE A 42 33.31 -15.71 12.96
CA ILE A 42 31.93 -15.69 13.45
C ILE A 42 31.87 -16.05 14.93
N PHE A 43 30.77 -15.74 15.59
CA PHE A 43 30.53 -16.25 16.94
C PHE A 43 30.23 -17.76 16.89
N GLU A 44 30.69 -18.49 17.91
CA GLU A 44 30.42 -19.94 18.02
C GLU A 44 28.92 -20.23 18.03
N SER A 45 28.13 -19.40 18.73
CA SER A 45 26.67 -19.50 18.81
C SER A 45 25.98 -19.38 17.45
N ASP A 46 26.54 -18.61 16.54
CA ASP A 46 25.89 -18.23 15.28
C ASP A 46 26.35 -19.14 14.10
N LYS A 47 27.27 -20.07 14.36
CA LYS A 47 27.92 -20.87 13.31
C LYS A 47 26.97 -21.71 12.47
N SER A 48 26.02 -22.39 13.09
CA SER A 48 25.09 -23.26 12.37
C SER A 48 24.22 -22.48 11.41
N GLU A 49 23.70 -21.37 11.87
CA GLU A 49 22.82 -20.49 11.13
C GLU A 49 23.54 -19.79 9.97
N ILE A 50 24.66 -19.12 10.26
CA ILE A 50 25.46 -18.42 9.24
C ILE A 50 25.96 -19.40 8.17
N SER A 51 26.47 -20.58 8.56
CA SER A 51 26.96 -21.55 7.60
C SER A 51 25.84 -22.13 6.72
N TYR A 52 24.64 -22.29 7.28
CA TYR A 52 23.47 -22.70 6.53
C TYR A 52 23.04 -21.63 5.51
N TYR A 53 22.97 -20.36 5.95
CA TYR A 53 22.59 -19.24 5.10
C TYR A 53 23.57 -19.03 3.93
N LEU A 54 24.86 -19.24 4.17
CA LEU A 54 25.92 -19.03 3.17
C LEU A 54 26.20 -20.23 2.26
N LYS A 55 25.36 -21.25 2.22
CA LYS A 55 25.56 -22.46 1.36
C LYS A 55 25.70 -22.16 -0.13
N GLY A 56 25.22 -21.00 -0.59
CA GLY A 56 25.35 -20.55 -1.99
C GLY A 56 26.74 -20.03 -2.35
N GLY A 57 27.62 -19.78 -1.39
CA GLY A 57 29.01 -19.36 -1.62
C GLY A 57 29.93 -20.53 -1.97
N THR A 58 31.12 -20.22 -2.50
CA THR A 58 32.06 -21.22 -2.99
C THR A 58 33.34 -21.22 -2.13
N ASN A 59 33.71 -22.38 -1.61
CA ASN A 59 34.93 -22.56 -0.82
C ASN A 59 35.01 -21.57 0.37
N LEU A 60 33.92 -21.52 1.15
CA LEU A 60 33.86 -20.72 2.37
C LEU A 60 34.36 -21.54 3.57
N SER A 61 35.05 -20.90 4.49
CA SER A 61 35.47 -21.49 5.75
C SER A 61 35.17 -20.56 6.92
N TYR A 62 34.98 -21.13 8.11
CA TYR A 62 34.55 -20.42 9.30
C TYR A 62 35.47 -20.68 10.47
N GLU A 63 35.90 -19.63 11.13
CA GLU A 63 36.63 -19.70 12.40
C GLU A 63 35.78 -19.05 13.48
N THR A 64 35.63 -19.71 14.60
CA THR A 64 34.70 -19.31 15.64
C THR A 64 35.40 -18.64 16.81
N TYR A 65 34.70 -17.67 17.40
CA TYR A 65 35.19 -16.87 18.52
C TYR A 65 34.08 -16.70 19.55
N ASN A 66 34.47 -16.48 20.82
CA ASN A 66 33.51 -16.31 21.91
C ASN A 66 33.21 -14.84 22.23
N ASN A 67 34.00 -13.92 21.72
CA ASN A 67 33.81 -12.49 21.97
C ASN A 67 34.23 -11.64 20.78
N ILE A 68 33.69 -10.43 20.76
CA ILE A 68 33.86 -9.47 19.66
C ILE A 68 35.32 -8.98 19.52
N THR A 69 36.04 -8.85 20.62
CA THR A 69 37.42 -8.36 20.61
C THR A 69 38.35 -9.32 19.88
N ASP A 70 38.17 -10.62 20.06
CA ASP A 70 38.98 -11.62 19.39
C ASP A 70 38.59 -11.75 17.91
N LEU A 71 37.31 -11.55 17.56
CA LEU A 71 36.87 -11.43 16.17
C LEU A 71 37.59 -10.32 15.43
N TYR A 72 37.62 -9.10 15.98
CA TYR A 72 38.30 -7.97 15.36
C TYR A 72 39.82 -8.14 15.33
N LYS A 73 40.42 -8.74 16.36
CA LYS A 73 41.85 -9.10 16.33
C LYS A 73 42.15 -10.08 15.20
N ALA A 74 41.30 -11.07 14.99
CA ALA A 74 41.49 -12.05 13.90
C ALA A 74 41.36 -11.39 12.51
N LEU A 75 40.45 -10.45 12.37
CA LEU A 75 40.34 -9.61 11.16
C LEU A 75 41.60 -8.75 10.99
N ASP A 76 42.08 -8.11 12.05
CA ASP A 76 43.27 -7.25 12.02
C ASP A 76 44.54 -8.01 11.68
N ASN A 77 44.71 -9.21 12.20
CA ASN A 77 45.85 -10.04 11.95
C ASN A 77 45.79 -10.77 10.59
N GLY A 78 44.67 -10.69 9.88
CA GLY A 78 44.45 -11.42 8.65
C GLY A 78 44.22 -12.94 8.84
N THR A 79 43.93 -13.38 10.07
CA THR A 79 43.55 -14.76 10.38
C THR A 79 42.25 -15.14 9.68
N VAL A 80 41.34 -14.16 9.55
CA VAL A 80 40.11 -14.24 8.77
C VAL A 80 40.06 -13.08 7.76
N ASN A 81 39.36 -13.30 6.64
CA ASN A 81 39.21 -12.27 5.60
C ASN A 81 38.12 -11.25 5.97
N MET A 82 37.04 -11.72 6.56
CA MET A 82 35.89 -10.94 7.00
C MET A 82 35.34 -11.51 8.30
N ILE A 83 34.58 -10.69 9.01
CA ILE A 83 33.80 -11.14 10.17
C ILE A 83 32.32 -10.94 9.89
N ILE A 84 31.46 -11.79 10.45
CA ILE A 84 30.01 -11.66 10.37
C ILE A 84 29.46 -11.46 11.78
N VAL A 85 28.80 -10.32 11.98
CA VAL A 85 28.26 -9.90 13.29
C VAL A 85 26.93 -9.17 13.12
N PRO A 86 26.06 -9.15 14.15
CA PRO A 86 24.93 -8.24 14.20
C PRO A 86 25.40 -6.78 14.10
N ASN A 87 24.76 -6.00 13.23
CA ASN A 87 25.23 -4.66 12.86
C ASN A 87 25.14 -3.65 14.01
N ILE A 88 23.94 -3.50 14.60
CA ILE A 88 23.67 -2.47 15.62
C ILE A 88 24.36 -2.82 16.94
N MET A 89 24.34 -4.08 17.34
CA MET A 89 24.97 -4.54 18.59
C MET A 89 26.47 -4.24 18.64
N TYR A 90 27.15 -4.25 17.51
CA TYR A 90 28.60 -4.08 17.42
C TYR A 90 29.02 -2.87 16.59
N LEU A 91 28.10 -1.95 16.37
CA LEU A 91 28.29 -0.74 15.56
C LEU A 91 29.48 0.10 16.01
N ASN A 92 29.74 0.17 17.33
CA ASN A 92 30.87 0.91 17.89
C ASN A 92 32.25 0.41 17.41
N TYR A 93 32.38 -0.85 17.12
CA TYR A 93 33.64 -1.41 16.59
C TYR A 93 33.85 -1.03 15.13
N THR A 94 32.78 -0.93 14.36
CA THR A 94 32.82 -0.56 12.94
C THR A 94 33.08 0.93 12.77
N ILE A 95 32.54 1.78 13.67
CA ILE A 95 32.65 3.25 13.58
C ILE A 95 34.00 3.77 14.01
N LYS A 96 34.58 3.20 15.07
CA LYS A 96 35.83 3.72 15.69
C LYS A 96 37.06 3.71 14.80
N ASN A 97 36.99 3.05 13.66
CA ASN A 97 38.13 2.92 12.79
C ASN A 97 37.69 2.94 11.34
N ASP A 98 38.18 3.91 10.56
CA ASP A 98 38.07 3.94 9.08
C ASP A 98 38.73 2.72 8.41
N LYS A 99 39.23 1.77 9.21
CA LYS A 99 39.87 0.52 8.77
C LYS A 99 38.88 -0.52 8.27
N TYR A 100 37.58 -0.39 8.60
CA TYR A 100 36.62 -1.43 8.36
C TYR A 100 35.51 -0.95 7.42
N SER A 101 35.11 -1.82 6.53
CA SER A 101 34.01 -1.59 5.60
C SER A 101 32.98 -2.69 5.71
N ILE A 102 31.70 -2.34 5.66
CA ILE A 102 30.63 -3.30 5.52
C ILE A 102 30.57 -3.70 4.05
N ASN A 103 30.88 -4.97 3.78
CA ASN A 103 30.99 -5.53 2.43
C ASN A 103 29.71 -6.22 1.98
N TYR A 104 28.86 -6.63 2.95
CA TYR A 104 27.58 -7.25 2.67
C TYR A 104 26.59 -7.05 3.81
N TYR A 105 25.33 -6.76 3.48
CA TYR A 105 24.20 -6.75 4.39
C TYR A 105 23.34 -8.00 4.18
N PHE A 106 23.10 -8.75 5.24
CA PHE A 106 22.22 -9.91 5.21
C PHE A 106 20.78 -9.44 5.46
N THR A 107 19.93 -9.45 4.45
CA THR A 107 18.55 -8.97 4.55
C THR A 107 17.63 -9.90 5.33
N GLU A 108 17.94 -11.21 5.30
CA GLU A 108 17.10 -12.25 5.91
C GLU A 108 17.75 -12.89 7.13
N LEU A 109 19.04 -12.66 7.35
CA LEU A 109 19.75 -13.14 8.53
C LEU A 109 19.73 -12.06 9.61
N GLN A 110 18.95 -12.30 10.67
CA GLN A 110 18.68 -11.30 11.71
C GLN A 110 18.78 -11.92 13.10
N LYS A 111 19.30 -11.16 14.03
CA LYS A 111 19.25 -11.49 15.47
C LYS A 111 18.13 -10.69 16.12
N GLN A 112 17.15 -11.38 16.68
CA GLN A 112 16.06 -10.71 17.38
C GLN A 112 16.49 -10.32 18.79
N ILE A 113 16.46 -9.04 19.09
CA ILE A 113 16.74 -8.50 20.43
C ILE A 113 15.44 -8.38 21.19
N VAL A 114 15.40 -8.98 22.37
CA VAL A 114 14.19 -9.05 23.22
C VAL A 114 14.50 -8.56 24.63
N LEU A 115 13.48 -8.06 25.29
CA LEU A 115 13.46 -7.83 26.73
C LEU A 115 12.65 -8.95 27.37
N THR A 116 13.31 -9.86 28.09
CA THR A 116 12.64 -10.95 28.80
C THR A 116 12.18 -10.49 30.17
N LEU A 117 10.90 -10.65 30.45
CA LEU A 117 10.27 -10.23 31.70
C LEU A 117 10.33 -11.37 32.76
N SER A 118 10.44 -10.98 34.05
CA SER A 118 10.46 -11.94 35.17
C SER A 118 9.10 -12.68 35.32
N GLU A 119 9.16 -13.93 35.75
CA GLU A 119 7.95 -14.72 36.04
C GLU A 119 7.18 -14.24 37.27
N ASP A 120 7.92 -13.67 38.23
CA ASP A 120 7.42 -13.45 39.59
C ASP A 120 6.60 -12.15 39.74
N ASN A 121 6.60 -11.26 38.75
CA ASN A 121 5.94 -9.95 38.85
C ASN A 121 5.01 -9.64 37.67
N LYS A 122 3.82 -10.25 37.68
CA LYS A 122 2.82 -10.09 36.60
C LYS A 122 2.31 -8.65 36.43
N GLU A 123 2.22 -7.90 37.53
CA GLU A 123 1.72 -6.51 37.47
C GLU A 123 2.76 -5.60 36.79
N LEU A 124 4.04 -5.71 37.18
CA LEU A 124 5.11 -4.99 36.54
C LEU A 124 5.22 -5.33 35.05
N ASN A 125 5.12 -6.63 34.72
CA ASN A 125 5.16 -7.10 33.34
C ASN A 125 4.07 -6.46 32.49
N THR A 126 2.85 -6.38 33.02
CA THR A 126 1.72 -5.73 32.36
C THR A 126 1.97 -4.24 32.11
N ILE A 127 2.53 -3.54 33.13
CA ILE A 127 2.85 -2.11 33.05
C ILE A 127 3.94 -1.87 32.01
N VAL A 128 5.04 -2.64 32.06
CA VAL A 128 6.17 -2.51 31.13
C VAL A 128 5.74 -2.77 29.70
N THR A 129 4.97 -3.85 29.45
CA THR A 129 4.46 -4.18 28.10
C THR A 129 3.56 -3.07 27.56
N LYS A 130 2.64 -2.57 28.38
CA LYS A 130 1.73 -1.49 27.97
C LYS A 130 2.50 -0.19 27.68
N TYR A 131 3.46 0.16 28.54
CA TYR A 131 4.31 1.34 28.33
C TYR A 131 5.15 1.21 27.05
N TYR A 132 5.81 0.07 26.87
CA TYR A 132 6.63 -0.20 25.70
C TYR A 132 5.84 -0.10 24.39
N ASN A 133 4.68 -0.72 24.33
CA ASN A 133 3.83 -0.68 23.14
C ASN A 133 3.39 0.77 22.80
N LYS A 134 3.04 1.56 23.81
CA LYS A 134 2.72 2.97 23.61
C LYS A 134 3.93 3.77 23.13
N TRP A 135 5.07 3.62 23.81
CA TRP A 135 6.33 4.30 23.46
C TRP A 135 6.80 3.94 22.05
N LYS A 136 6.71 2.67 21.67
CA LYS A 136 7.06 2.19 20.32
C LYS A 136 6.23 2.86 19.22
N GLN A 137 4.97 3.14 19.49
CA GLN A 137 4.09 3.82 18.53
C GLN A 137 4.30 5.33 18.45
N THR A 138 4.72 5.96 19.54
CA THR A 138 4.73 7.43 19.64
C THR A 138 6.11 8.06 19.63
N SER A 139 7.12 7.43 20.21
CA SER A 139 8.41 8.06 20.52
C SER A 139 9.64 7.28 20.07
N TYR A 140 9.45 6.03 19.62
CA TYR A 140 10.59 5.16 19.28
C TYR A 140 11.47 5.74 18.18
N VAL A 141 10.86 6.26 17.10
CA VAL A 141 11.60 6.77 15.93
C VAL A 141 12.45 7.98 16.31
N ASP A 142 11.89 8.92 17.08
CA ASP A 142 12.61 10.11 17.50
C ASP A 142 13.74 9.77 18.46
N ALA A 143 13.48 8.88 19.42
CA ALA A 143 14.50 8.40 20.35
C ALA A 143 15.64 7.68 19.60
N TYR A 144 15.29 6.81 18.66
CA TYR A 144 16.28 6.10 17.85
C TYR A 144 17.16 7.07 17.05
N ASN A 145 16.55 8.03 16.35
CA ASN A 145 17.28 9.01 15.54
C ASN A 145 18.24 9.85 16.40
N LYS A 146 17.75 10.30 17.55
CA LYS A 146 18.56 11.09 18.50
C LYS A 146 19.76 10.30 19.03
N GLU A 147 19.53 9.07 19.48
CA GLU A 147 20.60 8.24 20.02
C GLU A 147 21.58 7.77 18.94
N TYR A 148 21.10 7.52 17.72
CA TYR A 148 21.95 7.20 16.58
C TYR A 148 22.96 8.32 16.28
N LEU A 149 22.50 9.58 16.27
CA LEU A 149 23.37 10.73 16.10
C LEU A 149 24.32 10.91 17.29
N ASN A 150 23.81 10.86 18.53
CA ASN A 150 24.63 10.99 19.71
C ASN A 150 25.76 9.96 19.76
N TYR A 151 25.41 8.71 19.43
CA TYR A 151 26.36 7.62 19.37
C TYR A 151 27.52 7.88 18.39
N TYR A 152 27.20 8.40 17.17
CA TYR A 152 28.21 8.80 16.21
C TYR A 152 29.10 9.94 16.76
N LEU A 153 28.51 10.99 17.31
CA LEU A 153 29.20 12.17 17.77
C LEU A 153 30.14 11.85 18.93
N GLU A 154 29.71 11.00 19.86
CA GLU A 154 30.52 10.58 21.00
C GLU A 154 31.71 9.70 20.60
N ASN A 155 31.47 8.71 19.75
CA ASN A 155 32.50 7.78 19.31
C ASN A 155 33.55 8.41 18.38
N ASN A 156 33.21 9.49 17.69
CA ASN A 156 34.14 10.24 16.82
C ASN A 156 34.66 11.51 17.49
N GLU A 157 34.43 11.69 18.83
CA GLU A 157 34.91 12.82 19.61
C GLU A 157 34.56 14.19 18.99
N VAL A 158 33.39 14.29 18.35
CA VAL A 158 32.95 15.51 17.66
C VAL A 158 32.62 16.58 18.68
N ASP A 159 33.34 17.69 18.62
CA ASP A 159 33.15 18.81 19.57
C ASP A 159 31.80 19.54 19.33
N SER A 160 31.35 20.24 20.38
CA SER A 160 30.06 20.93 20.37
C SER A 160 29.96 22.02 19.29
N LYS A 161 31.06 22.63 18.88
CA LYS A 161 31.09 23.67 17.85
C LYS A 161 30.87 23.04 16.46
N THR A 162 31.54 21.94 16.20
CA THR A 162 31.38 21.16 14.97
C THR A 162 29.96 20.57 14.87
N LYS A 163 29.43 20.03 15.97
CA LYS A 163 28.03 19.58 16.05
C LYS A 163 27.05 20.71 15.71
N THR A 164 27.21 21.88 16.33
CA THR A 164 26.35 23.04 16.05
C THR A 164 26.44 23.46 14.58
N LYS A 165 27.64 23.48 14.00
CA LYS A 165 27.86 23.81 12.58
C LYS A 165 27.14 22.82 11.68
N LEU A 166 27.25 21.52 11.95
CA LEU A 166 26.61 20.46 11.17
C LEU A 166 25.08 20.62 11.11
N ILE A 167 24.44 20.90 12.26
CA ILE A 167 22.99 20.97 12.36
C ILE A 167 22.44 22.32 11.86
N SER A 168 23.18 23.42 12.05
CA SER A 168 22.72 24.77 11.68
C SER A 168 22.89 25.13 10.21
N LYS A 169 23.70 24.40 9.47
CA LYS A 169 23.94 24.65 8.04
C LYS A 169 22.83 24.02 7.19
N ASN A 170 22.35 24.76 6.19
CA ASN A 170 21.55 24.19 5.11
C ASN A 170 22.50 23.71 3.99
N TYR A 171 22.49 22.41 3.72
CA TYR A 171 23.33 21.80 2.71
C TYR A 171 22.63 21.79 1.35
N VAL A 172 23.31 22.31 0.32
CA VAL A 172 22.75 22.34 -1.04
C VAL A 172 22.92 20.98 -1.71
N TYR A 173 21.80 20.31 -1.93
CA TYR A 173 21.73 19.08 -2.74
C TYR A 173 21.43 19.46 -4.18
N GLY A 174 22.40 19.28 -5.09
CA GLY A 174 22.24 19.57 -6.52
C GLY A 174 21.88 18.33 -7.33
N TYR A 175 20.88 18.43 -8.21
CA TYR A 175 20.43 17.29 -9.01
C TYR A 175 19.82 17.69 -10.36
N VAL A 176 19.73 16.71 -11.26
CA VAL A 176 18.90 16.72 -12.47
C VAL A 176 17.90 15.58 -12.33
N GLU A 177 16.63 15.84 -12.64
CA GLU A 177 15.61 14.79 -12.51
C GLU A 177 15.95 13.54 -13.30
N ASN A 178 15.97 12.41 -12.62
CA ASN A 178 16.26 11.09 -13.17
C ASN A 178 15.46 10.01 -12.43
N THR A 179 14.20 9.85 -12.80
CA THR A 179 13.31 8.86 -12.18
C THR A 179 13.75 7.42 -12.50
N PRO A 180 13.87 6.50 -11.53
CA PRO A 180 13.38 6.54 -10.13
C PRO A 180 14.41 7.04 -9.10
N TYR A 181 15.55 7.55 -9.49
CA TYR A 181 16.59 7.99 -8.57
C TYR A 181 16.28 9.32 -7.90
N GLU A 182 15.98 10.31 -8.72
CA GLU A 182 15.78 11.70 -8.30
C GLU A 182 14.58 12.31 -9.03
N LYS A 183 13.57 12.71 -8.28
CA LYS A 183 12.36 13.36 -8.77
C LYS A 183 11.93 14.44 -7.79
N THR A 184 11.61 15.63 -8.31
CA THR A 184 11.03 16.69 -7.47
C THR A 184 9.60 16.33 -7.08
N VAL A 185 9.33 16.29 -5.78
CA VAL A 185 7.99 16.12 -5.23
C VAL A 185 7.85 17.04 -4.00
N ASN A 186 6.86 17.88 -3.99
CA ASN A 186 6.60 18.83 -2.89
C ASN A 186 7.84 19.66 -2.48
N GLY A 187 8.65 20.08 -3.45
CA GLY A 187 9.85 20.88 -3.23
C GLY A 187 11.06 20.12 -2.65
N LYS A 188 10.96 18.79 -2.52
CA LYS A 188 12.06 17.91 -2.10
C LYS A 188 12.41 16.92 -3.19
N VAL A 189 13.54 16.26 -3.05
CA VAL A 189 13.92 15.14 -3.91
C VAL A 189 13.34 13.85 -3.33
N ALA A 190 12.54 13.17 -4.12
CA ALA A 190 12.05 11.81 -3.87
C ALA A 190 12.74 10.81 -4.79
N GLY A 191 12.59 9.52 -4.52
CA GLY A 191 13.24 8.44 -5.26
C GLY A 191 14.38 7.79 -4.47
N ILE A 192 15.14 6.91 -5.11
CA ILE A 192 16.17 6.11 -4.43
C ILE A 192 17.23 7.02 -3.78
N ALA A 193 17.81 7.96 -4.54
CA ALA A 193 18.80 8.90 -3.98
C ALA A 193 18.16 9.87 -2.97
N GLY A 194 16.91 10.29 -3.24
CA GLY A 194 16.14 11.13 -2.32
C GLY A 194 15.92 10.47 -0.95
N GLU A 195 15.67 9.17 -0.91
CA GLU A 195 15.49 8.43 0.35
C GLU A 195 16.76 8.40 1.21
N TYR A 196 17.93 8.27 0.59
CA TYR A 196 19.21 8.39 1.32
C TYR A 196 19.37 9.77 1.97
N VAL A 197 19.09 10.83 1.22
CA VAL A 197 19.20 12.21 1.71
C VAL A 197 18.18 12.48 2.83
N ASP A 198 16.93 12.04 2.64
CA ASP A 198 15.89 12.17 3.65
C ASP A 198 16.23 11.36 4.92
N ARG A 199 16.83 10.18 4.79
CA ARG A 199 17.28 9.39 5.92
C ARG A 199 18.39 10.08 6.70
N VAL A 200 19.37 10.67 6.00
CA VAL A 200 20.43 11.47 6.65
C VAL A 200 19.81 12.68 7.37
N SER A 201 18.88 13.37 6.71
CA SER A 201 18.16 14.49 7.33
C SER A 201 17.49 14.09 8.64
N ARG A 202 16.74 12.98 8.63
CA ARG A 202 16.01 12.49 9.82
C ARG A 202 16.92 11.97 10.94
N LEU A 203 17.99 11.23 10.60
CA LEU A 203 18.90 10.64 11.58
C LEU A 203 19.83 11.69 12.23
N ALA A 204 20.26 12.65 11.46
CA ALA A 204 21.29 13.62 11.87
C ALA A 204 20.76 15.04 12.12
N ASP A 205 19.47 15.25 12.01
CA ASP A 205 18.81 16.58 12.13
C ASP A 205 19.44 17.64 11.20
N ILE A 206 19.79 17.21 9.97
CA ILE A 206 20.42 18.06 8.95
C ILE A 206 19.39 18.55 7.96
N ASN A 207 19.49 19.84 7.61
CA ASN A 207 18.62 20.45 6.62
C ASN A 207 19.27 20.47 5.23
N PHE A 208 18.48 20.11 4.21
CA PHE A 208 18.90 20.19 2.82
C PHE A 208 18.06 21.23 2.07
N GLU A 209 18.76 22.02 1.25
CA GLU A 209 18.19 22.84 0.19
C GLU A 209 18.30 22.07 -1.13
N TYR A 210 17.18 21.74 -1.75
CA TYR A 210 17.16 20.97 -3.01
C TYR A 210 17.22 21.90 -4.21
N LYS A 211 18.32 21.87 -4.98
CA LYS A 211 18.54 22.72 -6.15
C LYS A 211 18.52 21.90 -7.43
N LYS A 212 17.39 22.00 -8.13
CA LYS A 212 17.22 21.37 -9.44
C LYS A 212 17.96 22.14 -10.54
N TYR A 213 18.62 21.41 -11.41
CA TYR A 213 19.21 21.92 -12.64
C TYR A 213 18.49 21.31 -13.85
N GLU A 214 18.34 22.08 -14.92
CA GLU A 214 17.62 21.62 -16.11
C GLU A 214 18.45 20.65 -16.94
N THR A 215 19.79 20.80 -16.95
CA THR A 215 20.70 19.94 -17.70
C THR A 215 21.86 19.44 -16.83
N ILE A 216 22.42 18.30 -17.23
CA ILE A 216 23.64 17.76 -16.62
C ILE A 216 24.81 18.74 -16.76
N ALA A 217 24.89 19.48 -17.89
CA ALA A 217 25.93 20.48 -18.12
C ALA A 217 25.83 21.64 -17.09
N ASP A 218 24.63 22.04 -16.71
CA ASP A 218 24.43 23.11 -15.73
C ASP A 218 24.74 22.63 -14.30
N LEU A 219 24.37 21.39 -13.97
CA LEU A 219 24.78 20.77 -12.71
C LEU A 219 26.32 20.68 -12.62
N LYS A 220 27.00 20.22 -13.66
CA LYS A 220 28.47 20.14 -13.70
C LYS A 220 29.12 21.51 -13.50
N LYS A 221 28.62 22.58 -14.15
CA LYS A 221 29.11 23.95 -13.93
C LYS A 221 28.95 24.41 -12.48
N ALA A 222 27.82 24.08 -11.85
CA ALA A 222 27.57 24.42 -10.46
C ALA A 222 28.49 23.65 -9.49
N ILE A 223 28.74 22.36 -9.78
CA ILE A 223 29.72 21.53 -9.05
C ILE A 223 31.13 22.15 -9.17
N ASP A 224 31.56 22.53 -10.37
CA ASP A 224 32.88 23.15 -10.61
C ASP A 224 33.05 24.46 -9.84
N LYS A 225 31.96 25.22 -9.68
CA LYS A 225 31.93 26.48 -8.90
C LYS A 225 31.75 26.26 -7.41
N LYS A 226 31.61 25.01 -6.93
CA LYS A 226 31.31 24.68 -5.53
C LYS A 226 29.98 25.27 -5.02
N GLU A 227 28.98 25.46 -5.88
CA GLU A 227 27.65 25.94 -5.52
C GLU A 227 26.75 24.83 -4.92
N VAL A 228 27.21 23.58 -5.02
CA VAL A 228 26.53 22.38 -4.50
C VAL A 228 27.38 21.77 -3.40
N ASP A 229 26.80 21.40 -2.27
CA ASP A 229 27.51 20.73 -1.18
C ASP A 229 27.57 19.21 -1.38
N ILE A 230 26.52 18.64 -2.00
CA ILE A 230 26.40 17.21 -2.22
C ILE A 230 25.56 16.94 -3.48
N TYR A 231 25.90 15.85 -4.21
CA TYR A 231 25.10 15.32 -5.32
C TYR A 231 25.24 13.80 -5.42
N PHE A 232 24.26 13.17 -6.05
CA PHE A 232 24.30 11.75 -6.40
C PHE A 232 24.99 11.58 -7.75
N ASP A 233 26.05 10.78 -7.81
CA ASP A 233 26.88 10.66 -9.03
C ASP A 233 26.34 9.60 -9.99
N TYR A 234 25.13 9.80 -10.46
CA TYR A 234 24.52 8.97 -11.50
C TYR A 234 25.29 9.04 -12.84
N TYR A 235 25.85 10.20 -13.13
CA TYR A 235 26.49 10.48 -14.41
C TYR A 235 28.01 10.23 -14.43
N ASN A 236 28.53 9.61 -13.38
CA ASN A 236 29.95 9.31 -13.20
C ASN A 236 30.86 10.54 -13.45
N TYR A 237 30.52 11.66 -12.80
CA TYR A 237 31.26 12.92 -12.91
C TYR A 237 32.21 13.10 -11.73
N SER A 238 33.43 12.65 -11.88
CA SER A 238 34.49 12.83 -10.87
C SER A 238 35.00 14.28 -10.84
N ASN A 239 34.99 14.90 -9.66
CA ASN A 239 35.55 16.21 -9.40
C ASN A 239 36.44 16.18 -8.16
N LYS A 240 37.71 16.56 -8.29
CA LYS A 240 38.72 16.56 -7.20
C LYS A 240 38.36 17.43 -5.97
N LYS A 241 37.36 18.32 -6.12
CA LYS A 241 36.84 19.15 -5.02
C LYS A 241 35.79 18.45 -4.15
N TYR A 242 35.47 17.21 -4.49
CA TYR A 242 34.49 16.40 -3.80
C TYR A 242 35.09 15.04 -3.42
N LEU A 243 34.67 14.51 -2.28
CA LEU A 243 35.00 13.17 -1.80
C LEU A 243 33.84 12.24 -2.12
N SER A 244 34.15 11.06 -2.63
CA SER A 244 33.12 10.04 -2.84
C SER A 244 32.82 9.29 -1.56
N THR A 245 31.55 9.06 -1.27
CA THR A 245 31.13 8.15 -0.20
C THR A 245 31.49 6.70 -0.52
N VAL A 246 31.30 5.79 0.42
CA VAL A 246 31.20 4.36 0.09
C VAL A 246 30.10 4.15 -0.94
N SER A 247 30.20 3.04 -1.67
CA SER A 247 29.18 2.65 -2.64
C SER A 247 27.81 2.52 -1.97
N THR A 248 26.79 3.11 -2.57
CA THR A 248 25.42 2.93 -2.13
C THR A 248 24.84 1.64 -2.67
N PHE A 249 25.07 1.38 -3.96
CA PHE A 249 24.66 0.17 -4.67
C PHE A 249 25.32 0.09 -6.04
N ILE A 250 25.14 -1.04 -6.68
CA ILE A 250 25.77 -1.38 -7.95
C ILE A 250 24.84 -1.04 -9.10
N GLU A 251 25.41 -0.53 -10.16
CA GLU A 251 24.70 -0.28 -11.40
C GLU A 251 24.49 -1.59 -12.17
N ASP A 252 23.26 -2.11 -12.12
CA ASP A 252 22.80 -3.19 -12.98
C ASP A 252 22.18 -2.61 -14.25
N TYR A 253 22.32 -3.31 -15.39
CA TYR A 253 21.63 -2.96 -16.61
C TYR A 253 20.80 -4.12 -17.17
N VAL A 254 19.83 -3.77 -17.98
CA VAL A 254 19.00 -4.73 -18.72
C VAL A 254 19.06 -4.47 -20.21
N ILE A 255 18.98 -5.54 -20.96
CA ILE A 255 18.88 -5.55 -22.42
C ILE A 255 17.49 -6.02 -22.80
N LEU A 256 16.78 -5.18 -23.55
CA LEU A 256 15.38 -5.37 -23.92
C LEU A 256 15.24 -5.51 -25.43
N GLY A 257 14.42 -6.46 -25.87
CA GLY A 257 14.00 -6.63 -27.24
C GLY A 257 12.49 -6.53 -27.40
N LYS A 258 12.01 -6.48 -28.63
CA LYS A 258 10.57 -6.60 -28.89
C LYS A 258 10.08 -8.00 -28.55
N GLN A 259 8.78 -8.16 -28.30
CA GLN A 259 8.20 -9.47 -27.97
C GLN A 259 8.47 -10.54 -29.06
N GLU A 260 8.49 -10.12 -30.32
CA GLU A 260 8.72 -10.96 -31.50
C GLU A 260 10.20 -11.16 -31.83
N ASP A 261 11.11 -10.53 -31.07
CA ASP A 261 12.53 -10.54 -31.33
C ASP A 261 13.13 -11.91 -30.97
N ASN A 262 13.89 -12.50 -31.87
CA ASN A 262 14.59 -13.76 -31.67
C ASN A 262 16.07 -13.60 -31.29
N HIS A 263 16.51 -12.38 -30.96
CA HIS A 263 17.87 -12.16 -30.49
C HIS A 263 18.12 -12.95 -29.20
N ILE A 264 19.25 -13.62 -29.18
CA ILE A 264 19.78 -14.31 -28.00
C ILE A 264 20.99 -13.53 -27.53
N VAL A 265 20.85 -12.89 -26.37
CA VAL A 265 21.97 -12.24 -25.70
C VAL A 265 22.40 -13.13 -24.54
N SER A 266 23.57 -13.72 -24.65
CA SER A 266 24.11 -14.66 -23.65
C SER A 266 25.27 -14.07 -22.82
N SER A 267 25.87 -13.01 -23.32
CA SER A 267 26.96 -12.31 -22.66
C SER A 267 27.11 -10.90 -23.25
N PHE A 268 27.93 -10.08 -22.61
CA PHE A 268 28.27 -8.75 -23.10
C PHE A 268 28.93 -8.79 -24.49
N GLU A 269 29.79 -9.77 -24.75
CA GLU A 269 30.48 -9.97 -26.01
C GLU A 269 29.53 -10.29 -27.17
N SER A 270 28.39 -10.87 -26.89
CA SER A 270 27.38 -11.17 -27.93
C SER A 270 26.77 -9.92 -28.55
N LEU A 271 27.00 -8.74 -27.98
CA LEU A 271 26.54 -7.46 -28.52
C LEU A 271 27.44 -6.87 -29.62
N LYS A 272 28.55 -7.51 -29.93
CA LYS A 272 29.47 -7.05 -30.99
C LYS A 272 28.74 -6.98 -32.34
N GLY A 273 28.70 -5.76 -32.91
CA GLY A 273 28.04 -5.52 -34.18
C GLY A 273 26.54 -5.32 -34.12
N GLU A 274 25.90 -5.59 -32.96
CA GLU A 274 24.48 -5.36 -32.75
C GLU A 274 24.12 -3.87 -32.79
N ASN A 275 22.90 -3.56 -33.22
CA ASN A 275 22.35 -2.21 -33.20
C ASN A 275 21.64 -1.96 -31.90
N ILE A 276 22.21 -1.18 -31.01
CA ILE A 276 21.65 -0.86 -29.70
C ILE A 276 21.18 0.59 -29.60
N ALA A 277 20.19 0.82 -28.76
CA ALA A 277 19.61 2.12 -28.44
C ALA A 277 19.76 2.39 -26.93
N MET A 278 20.24 3.56 -26.56
CA MET A 278 20.54 3.93 -25.18
C MET A 278 20.20 5.40 -24.91
N LEU A 279 20.12 5.77 -23.65
CA LEU A 279 20.07 7.17 -23.23
C LEU A 279 21.45 7.83 -23.45
N LYS A 280 21.43 9.12 -23.77
CA LYS A 280 22.62 9.93 -23.95
C LYS A 280 23.15 10.38 -22.58
N ASP A 281 24.49 10.54 -22.49
CA ASP A 281 25.18 11.08 -21.32
C ASP A 281 24.99 10.28 -20.00
N ASP A 282 24.51 9.04 -20.09
CA ASP A 282 24.40 8.08 -19.03
C ASP A 282 25.77 7.39 -18.78
N SER A 283 26.07 6.99 -17.54
CA SER A 283 27.25 6.19 -17.20
C SER A 283 27.29 4.90 -18.02
N LEU A 284 26.13 4.28 -18.19
CA LEU A 284 25.89 3.08 -18.98
C LEU A 284 26.30 3.29 -20.46
N TYR A 285 25.97 4.45 -21.06
CA TYR A 285 26.39 4.77 -22.41
C TYR A 285 27.93 4.78 -22.56
N ASN A 286 28.64 5.42 -21.62
CA ASN A 286 30.09 5.48 -21.65
C ASN A 286 30.73 4.10 -21.52
N TYR A 287 30.15 3.24 -20.65
CA TYR A 287 30.60 1.86 -20.51
C TYR A 287 30.43 1.06 -21.80
N PHE A 288 29.24 1.10 -22.42
CA PHE A 288 28.94 0.37 -23.65
C PHE A 288 29.77 0.90 -24.84
N LYS A 289 29.91 2.21 -24.96
CA LYS A 289 30.75 2.85 -26.01
C LYS A 289 32.19 2.36 -25.97
N ASN A 290 32.75 2.19 -24.79
CA ASN A 290 34.16 1.83 -24.62
C ASN A 290 34.41 0.32 -24.72
N ASN A 291 33.40 -0.52 -24.44
CA ASN A 291 33.61 -1.96 -24.24
C ASN A 291 32.84 -2.87 -25.20
N SER A 292 31.65 -2.48 -25.71
CA SER A 292 30.75 -3.43 -26.39
C SER A 292 31.04 -3.66 -27.88
N ARG A 293 31.72 -2.75 -28.59
CA ARG A 293 31.85 -2.74 -30.07
C ARG A 293 30.50 -2.82 -30.80
N ALA A 294 29.41 -2.41 -30.15
CA ALA A 294 28.07 -2.33 -30.74
C ALA A 294 27.86 -1.01 -31.51
N ASN A 295 26.90 -0.98 -32.41
CA ASN A 295 26.47 0.22 -33.11
C ASN A 295 25.47 0.99 -32.27
N ILE A 296 25.91 1.98 -31.50
CA ILE A 296 25.11 2.68 -30.53
C ILE A 296 24.41 3.90 -31.13
N LYS A 297 23.07 3.96 -30.97
CA LYS A 297 22.28 5.17 -31.17
C LYS A 297 21.77 5.70 -29.84
N THR A 298 22.00 6.97 -29.56
CA THR A 298 21.58 7.62 -28.31
C THR A 298 20.31 8.44 -28.49
N TYR A 299 19.57 8.62 -27.39
CA TYR A 299 18.36 9.41 -27.28
C TYR A 299 18.44 10.31 -26.04
N ASP A 300 17.84 11.50 -26.13
CA ASP A 300 17.94 12.49 -25.05
C ASP A 300 17.02 12.16 -23.84
N ASN A 301 15.94 11.41 -24.08
CA ASN A 301 15.00 11.02 -23.01
C ASN A 301 14.42 9.62 -23.25
N LEU A 302 13.82 9.07 -22.21
CA LEU A 302 13.28 7.71 -22.20
C LEU A 302 12.11 7.52 -23.16
N ASP A 303 11.25 8.52 -23.34
CA ASP A 303 10.10 8.42 -24.23
C ASP A 303 10.52 8.35 -25.70
N ASP A 304 11.52 9.15 -26.08
CA ASP A 304 12.12 9.10 -27.42
C ASP A 304 12.86 7.79 -27.64
N LEU A 305 13.57 7.29 -26.64
CA LEU A 305 14.25 6.00 -26.70
C LEU A 305 13.24 4.87 -27.00
N VAL A 306 12.20 4.75 -26.19
CA VAL A 306 11.21 3.67 -26.34
C VAL A 306 10.42 3.78 -27.65
N LYS A 307 10.04 5.00 -28.06
CA LYS A 307 9.26 5.26 -29.27
C LYS A 307 10.07 5.05 -30.55
N ASN A 308 11.33 5.49 -30.57
CA ASN A 308 12.12 5.63 -31.77
C ASN A 308 13.30 4.64 -31.90
N ALA A 309 13.43 3.68 -30.98
CA ALA A 309 14.47 2.64 -31.06
C ALA A 309 14.37 1.80 -32.35
N GLY A 310 13.18 1.66 -32.92
CA GLY A 310 12.95 0.87 -34.15
C GLY A 310 13.14 -0.62 -33.89
N SER A 311 14.04 -1.27 -34.66
CA SER A 311 14.44 -2.66 -34.49
C SER A 311 15.66 -2.86 -33.60
N ARG A 312 16.16 -1.79 -32.95
CA ARG A 312 17.32 -1.87 -32.06
C ARG A 312 16.98 -2.52 -30.75
N ILE A 313 17.96 -3.20 -30.21
CA ILE A 313 17.92 -3.68 -28.82
C ILE A 313 18.07 -2.45 -27.91
N ILE A 314 17.24 -2.35 -26.90
CA ILE A 314 17.30 -1.23 -25.94
C ILE A 314 18.13 -1.66 -24.74
N VAL A 315 19.07 -0.82 -24.33
CA VAL A 315 19.85 -1.01 -23.11
C VAL A 315 19.55 0.12 -22.15
N VAL A 316 19.11 -0.21 -20.96
CA VAL A 316 18.78 0.75 -19.91
C VAL A 316 19.20 0.24 -18.54
N ASP A 317 19.31 1.16 -17.62
CA ASP A 317 19.50 0.87 -16.20
C ASP A 317 18.37 0.00 -15.64
N ASN A 318 18.72 -0.95 -14.75
CA ASN A 318 17.77 -1.91 -14.17
C ASN A 318 16.70 -1.23 -13.32
N GLU A 319 17.02 -0.16 -12.59
CA GLU A 319 16.04 0.52 -11.75
C GLU A 319 15.04 1.30 -12.60
N ILE A 320 15.52 1.94 -13.69
CA ILE A 320 14.65 2.56 -14.69
C ILE A 320 13.73 1.52 -15.32
N TYR A 321 14.28 0.36 -15.72
CA TYR A 321 13.45 -0.73 -16.24
C TYR A 321 12.43 -1.20 -15.23
N SER A 322 12.84 -1.52 -14.01
CA SER A 322 11.97 -2.04 -12.96
C SER A 322 10.81 -1.09 -12.63
N TYR A 323 11.09 0.20 -12.61
CA TYR A 323 10.08 1.24 -12.36
C TYR A 323 9.07 1.36 -13.51
N TYR A 324 9.53 1.30 -14.75
CA TYR A 324 8.70 1.53 -15.93
C TYR A 324 8.27 0.25 -16.67
N GLN A 325 8.57 -0.95 -16.18
CA GLN A 325 8.33 -2.22 -16.88
C GLN A 325 6.85 -2.42 -17.28
N ASN A 326 5.92 -2.06 -16.40
CA ASN A 326 4.48 -2.21 -16.63
C ASN A 326 3.87 -1.04 -17.41
N ASN A 327 4.64 -0.01 -17.72
CA ASN A 327 4.21 1.18 -18.43
C ASN A 327 4.99 1.32 -19.76
N LYS A 328 6.13 2.04 -19.75
CA LYS A 328 6.90 2.36 -20.96
C LYS A 328 7.47 1.11 -21.63
N PHE A 329 7.90 0.12 -20.86
CA PHE A 329 8.52 -1.12 -21.38
C PHE A 329 7.54 -2.30 -21.53
N LYS A 330 6.23 -2.13 -21.30
CA LYS A 330 5.23 -3.20 -21.34
C LYS A 330 5.25 -4.07 -22.61
N LYS A 331 5.65 -3.49 -23.75
CA LYS A 331 5.70 -4.17 -25.04
C LYS A 331 7.08 -4.78 -25.37
N LEU A 332 8.00 -4.70 -24.43
CA LEU A 332 9.35 -5.24 -24.58
C LEU A 332 9.52 -6.48 -23.68
N LYS A 333 10.45 -7.34 -24.04
CA LYS A 333 10.87 -8.48 -23.22
C LYS A 333 12.30 -8.32 -22.77
N LEU A 334 12.61 -8.82 -21.58
CA LEU A 334 13.95 -8.90 -21.06
C LEU A 334 14.73 -9.99 -21.81
N LEU A 335 15.83 -9.61 -22.46
CA LEU A 335 16.73 -10.53 -23.13
C LEU A 335 17.89 -10.94 -22.23
N TYR A 336 18.46 -9.97 -21.50
CA TYR A 336 19.64 -10.20 -20.68
C TYR A 336 19.71 -9.17 -19.54
N LYS A 337 20.30 -9.56 -18.43
CA LYS A 337 20.60 -8.69 -17.30
C LYS A 337 21.99 -8.98 -16.79
N ASP A 338 22.77 -7.94 -16.52
CA ASP A 338 24.09 -8.02 -15.92
C ASP A 338 24.39 -6.74 -15.11
N ASN A 339 25.55 -6.70 -14.48
CA ASN A 339 26.00 -5.52 -13.75
C ASN A 339 27.17 -4.84 -14.48
N MET A 340 27.27 -3.54 -14.29
CA MET A 340 28.48 -2.80 -14.61
C MET A 340 29.48 -2.94 -13.45
N MET A 341 30.77 -2.86 -13.76
CA MET A 341 31.82 -2.74 -12.76
C MET A 341 31.87 -1.31 -12.16
N ASN A 342 30.71 -0.69 -11.96
CA ASN A 342 30.58 0.68 -11.49
C ASN A 342 29.63 0.73 -10.31
N ASP A 343 29.88 1.62 -9.37
CA ASP A 343 29.09 1.79 -8.16
C ASP A 343 28.50 3.19 -8.13
N TYR A 344 27.24 3.29 -7.74
CA TYR A 344 26.62 4.57 -7.43
C TYR A 344 27.08 5.10 -6.07
N LYS A 345 27.42 6.39 -6.01
CA LYS A 345 27.96 7.07 -4.83
C LYS A 345 27.38 8.47 -4.70
N PHE A 346 27.44 9.00 -3.49
CA PHE A 346 27.27 10.42 -3.29
C PHE A 346 28.64 11.10 -3.33
N MET A 347 28.66 12.31 -3.87
CA MET A 347 29.84 13.16 -3.89
C MET A 347 29.61 14.33 -2.96
N VAL A 348 30.43 14.43 -1.93
CA VAL A 348 30.33 15.46 -0.88
C VAL A 348 31.52 16.40 -0.98
N LYS A 349 31.28 17.70 -0.85
CA LYS A 349 32.29 18.74 -0.94
C LYS A 349 33.44 18.52 0.04
N SER A 350 34.68 18.51 -0.44
CA SER A 350 35.87 18.12 0.33
C SER A 350 36.29 19.10 1.42
N ASP A 351 35.79 20.33 1.41
CA ASP A 351 36.08 21.33 2.44
C ASP A 351 35.15 21.25 3.67
N ASP A 352 34.22 20.30 3.72
CA ASP A 352 33.36 20.00 4.87
C ASP A 352 33.50 18.53 5.30
N GLU A 353 34.68 18.22 5.86
CA GLU A 353 35.05 16.88 6.28
C GLU A 353 34.10 16.30 7.33
N ALA A 354 33.63 17.11 8.26
CA ALA A 354 32.72 16.66 9.29
C ALA A 354 31.37 16.20 8.70
N PHE A 355 30.86 16.93 7.71
CA PHE A 355 29.65 16.53 7.00
C PHE A 355 29.87 15.28 6.15
N TYR A 356 31.00 15.21 5.44
CA TYR A 356 31.38 14.03 4.67
C TYR A 356 31.43 12.78 5.56
N ASN A 357 32.13 12.84 6.70
CA ASN A 357 32.29 11.71 7.60
C ASN A 357 30.95 11.26 8.16
N LEU A 358 30.09 12.18 8.60
CA LEU A 358 28.75 11.87 9.09
C LEU A 358 27.87 11.25 7.99
N PHE A 359 27.85 11.85 6.82
CA PHE A 359 27.05 11.36 5.68
C PHE A 359 27.51 9.95 5.26
N ASN A 360 28.82 9.78 5.11
CA ASN A 360 29.42 8.49 4.76
C ASN A 360 29.17 7.42 5.82
N TYR A 361 29.21 7.77 7.10
CA TYR A 361 28.85 6.89 8.20
C TYR A 361 27.41 6.38 8.07
N ILE A 362 26.47 7.28 7.87
CA ILE A 362 25.05 6.91 7.75
C ILE A 362 24.83 6.01 6.52
N ILE A 363 25.46 6.30 5.39
CA ILE A 363 25.41 5.45 4.19
C ILE A 363 26.01 4.07 4.47
N ASN A 364 27.19 4.01 5.10
CA ASN A 364 27.90 2.76 5.34
C ASN A 364 27.19 1.84 6.35
N THR A 365 26.44 2.39 7.28
CA THR A 365 25.79 1.62 8.34
C THR A 365 24.36 1.19 8.05
N ASN A 366 23.86 1.42 6.85
CA ASN A 366 22.47 1.11 6.47
C ASN A 366 22.39 0.27 5.19
N SER A 367 21.32 -0.53 5.08
CA SER A 367 21.12 -1.44 3.95
C SER A 367 20.54 -0.75 2.73
N TYR A 368 21.16 -0.94 1.56
CA TYR A 368 20.65 -0.50 0.26
C TYR A 368 19.20 -0.97 -0.03
N TYR A 369 18.88 -2.21 0.29
CA TYR A 369 17.56 -2.76 0.00
C TYR A 369 16.43 -1.96 0.65
N ASN A 370 16.63 -1.50 1.87
CA ASN A 370 15.64 -0.67 2.57
C ASN A 370 15.44 0.67 1.86
N TYR A 371 16.53 1.33 1.47
CA TYR A 371 16.46 2.63 0.79
C TYR A 371 15.87 2.54 -0.61
N ARG A 372 16.26 1.51 -1.38
CA ARG A 372 15.72 1.28 -2.72
C ARG A 372 14.20 1.10 -2.69
N ASN A 373 13.73 0.19 -1.87
CA ASN A 373 12.30 -0.12 -1.78
C ASN A 373 11.51 1.06 -1.23
N SER A 374 11.95 1.65 -0.11
CA SER A 374 11.31 2.83 0.46
C SER A 374 11.33 4.01 -0.51
N GLY A 375 12.43 4.24 -1.22
CA GLY A 375 12.54 5.33 -2.19
C GLY A 375 11.58 5.17 -3.37
N ILE A 376 11.40 3.97 -3.88
CA ILE A 376 10.44 3.67 -4.97
C ILE A 376 8.99 3.76 -4.45
N GLU A 377 8.71 3.22 -3.27
CA GLU A 377 7.38 3.27 -2.66
C GLU A 377 6.97 4.71 -2.33
N ASN A 378 7.86 5.47 -1.67
CA ASN A 378 7.63 6.87 -1.34
C ASN A 378 7.48 7.74 -2.59
N LEU A 379 8.29 7.50 -3.63
CA LEU A 379 8.16 8.17 -4.91
C LEU A 379 6.79 7.88 -5.55
N SER A 380 6.37 6.63 -5.57
CA SER A 380 5.09 6.22 -6.15
C SER A 380 3.91 6.82 -5.39
N ALA A 381 3.96 6.77 -4.05
CA ALA A 381 2.95 7.37 -3.17
C ALA A 381 2.89 8.89 -3.35
N SER A 382 4.05 9.55 -3.41
CA SER A 382 4.15 11.01 -3.56
C SER A 382 3.68 11.49 -4.93
N ILE A 383 3.97 10.76 -6.00
CA ILE A 383 3.46 11.08 -7.35
C ILE A 383 1.93 10.91 -7.41
N LEU A 384 1.37 9.92 -6.72
CA LEU A 384 -0.07 9.74 -6.61
C LEU A 384 -0.73 10.91 -5.84
N GLN A 385 -0.08 11.40 -4.78
CA GLN A 385 -0.55 12.55 -4.02
C GLN A 385 -0.39 13.88 -4.79
N ASP A 386 0.71 14.04 -5.51
CA ASP A 386 1.07 15.27 -6.24
C ASP A 386 0.48 15.28 -7.66
N SER A 387 -0.19 14.20 -8.05
CA SER A 387 -0.74 14.14 -9.39
C SER A 387 -1.78 15.25 -9.56
N THR A 388 -1.48 16.18 -10.47
CA THR A 388 -2.44 17.14 -11.00
C THR A 388 -3.74 16.47 -11.45
N PHE A 389 -3.70 15.15 -11.63
CA PHE A 389 -4.85 14.30 -11.92
C PHE A 389 -5.80 14.19 -10.71
N GLU A 390 -5.30 14.02 -9.46
CA GLU A 390 -6.17 14.06 -8.28
C GLU A 390 -6.76 15.46 -8.04
N GLN A 391 -5.95 16.49 -8.21
CA GLN A 391 -6.45 17.86 -8.13
C GLN A 391 -7.43 18.17 -9.26
N VAL A 392 -7.12 17.82 -10.50
CA VAL A 392 -8.02 17.99 -11.65
C VAL A 392 -9.24 17.10 -11.48
N TYR A 393 -9.11 15.84 -11.06
CA TYR A 393 -10.23 14.94 -10.80
C TYR A 393 -11.11 15.47 -9.66
N THR A 394 -10.52 15.95 -8.57
CA THR A 394 -11.25 16.58 -7.46
C THR A 394 -11.96 17.86 -7.91
N ILE A 395 -11.29 18.71 -8.70
CA ILE A 395 -11.89 19.92 -9.26
C ILE A 395 -13.01 19.56 -10.24
N VAL A 396 -12.81 18.59 -11.11
CA VAL A 396 -13.85 18.09 -12.05
C VAL A 396 -15.03 17.49 -11.28
N LEU A 397 -14.78 16.69 -10.24
CA LEU A 397 -15.83 16.18 -9.37
C LEU A 397 -16.61 17.35 -8.70
N ILE A 398 -15.91 18.32 -8.16
CA ILE A 398 -16.55 19.50 -7.56
C ILE A 398 -17.37 20.26 -8.61
N ILE A 399 -16.82 20.53 -9.78
CA ILE A 399 -17.53 21.28 -10.86
C ILE A 399 -18.73 20.50 -11.40
N VAL A 400 -18.64 19.16 -11.48
CA VAL A 400 -19.73 18.32 -12.02
C VAL A 400 -20.79 18.05 -10.94
N PHE A 401 -20.36 17.68 -9.73
CA PHE A 401 -21.29 17.26 -8.68
C PHE A 401 -21.93 18.44 -7.94
N THR A 402 -21.24 19.58 -7.80
CA THR A 402 -21.82 20.75 -7.14
C THR A 402 -23.09 21.25 -7.84
N PRO A 403 -23.12 21.44 -9.18
CA PRO A 403 -24.36 21.79 -9.88
C PRO A 403 -25.45 20.72 -9.78
N LEU A 404 -25.06 19.44 -9.83
CA LEU A 404 -26.01 18.32 -9.69
C LEU A 404 -26.64 18.30 -8.28
N ILE A 405 -25.85 18.54 -7.24
CA ILE A 405 -26.34 18.65 -5.87
C ILE A 405 -27.27 19.89 -5.75
N ILE A 406 -26.88 21.05 -6.31
CA ILE A 406 -27.70 22.26 -6.31
C ILE A 406 -28.99 22.01 -7.06
N LEU A 407 -28.93 21.36 -8.24
CA LEU A 407 -30.13 21.01 -9.01
C LEU A 407 -31.00 19.99 -8.25
N GLY A 408 -30.38 19.02 -7.59
CA GLY A 408 -31.07 18.05 -6.71
C GLY A 408 -31.77 18.75 -5.53
N ILE A 409 -31.09 19.65 -4.85
CA ILE A 409 -31.66 20.46 -3.76
C ILE A 409 -32.78 21.38 -4.29
N ALA A 410 -32.56 22.04 -5.43
CA ALA A 410 -33.56 22.86 -6.08
C ALA A 410 -34.78 22.04 -6.51
N TYR A 411 -34.57 20.84 -7.08
CA TYR A 411 -35.63 19.91 -7.44
C TYR A 411 -36.43 19.45 -6.20
N ILE A 412 -35.74 19.07 -5.12
CA ILE A 412 -36.37 18.67 -3.85
C ILE A 412 -37.14 19.87 -3.25
N TYR A 413 -36.55 21.07 -3.28
CA TYR A 413 -37.18 22.30 -2.81
C TYR A 413 -38.44 22.64 -3.62
N LEU A 414 -38.34 22.60 -4.96
CA LEU A 414 -39.47 22.83 -5.87
C LEU A 414 -40.54 21.74 -5.72
N LYS A 415 -40.15 20.49 -5.54
CA LYS A 415 -41.06 19.37 -5.28
C LYS A 415 -41.76 19.53 -3.93
N LYS A 416 -41.01 19.92 -2.86
CA LYS A 416 -41.59 20.26 -1.55
C LYS A 416 -42.51 21.45 -1.62
N LYS A 417 -42.16 22.48 -2.42
CA LYS A 417 -42.99 23.68 -2.62
C LYS A 417 -44.28 23.36 -3.42
N LYS A 418 -44.18 22.49 -4.44
CA LYS A 418 -45.36 21.97 -5.17
C LYS A 418 -46.22 21.03 -4.31
N ALA A 419 -45.60 20.19 -3.50
CA ALA A 419 -46.30 19.29 -2.58
C ALA A 419 -47.04 20.06 -1.46
N LYS A 420 -46.41 21.12 -0.89
CA LYS A 420 -47.10 22.01 0.05
C LYS A 420 -48.28 22.75 -0.53
N LYS A 421 -48.34 22.93 -1.87
CA LYS A 421 -49.47 23.59 -2.55
C LYS A 421 -50.62 22.64 -2.93
N LYS A 422 -50.46 21.31 -2.85
CA LYS A 422 -51.47 20.32 -3.34
C LYS A 422 -51.73 19.10 -2.49
N VAL A 423 -51.33 19.04 -1.24
CA VAL A 423 -51.89 18.04 -0.35
C VAL A 423 -53.06 18.70 0.41
N LYS A 424 -54.21 18.69 -0.22
CA LYS A 424 -55.44 18.80 0.56
C LYS A 424 -55.45 17.66 1.56
N ILE A 425 -55.72 17.96 2.82
CA ILE A 425 -55.89 16.99 3.93
C ILE A 425 -56.83 15.83 3.52
N SER A 426 -57.79 16.10 2.62
CA SER A 426 -58.72 15.12 2.06
C SER A 426 -58.09 13.94 1.31
N ASP A 427 -56.96 14.14 0.57
CA ASP A 427 -56.36 13.05 -0.22
C ASP A 427 -55.54 12.07 0.65
N ARG A 428 -54.97 12.58 1.73
CA ARG A 428 -54.22 11.75 2.67
C ARG A 428 -55.20 10.85 3.44
N GLN A 429 -56.39 11.36 3.86
CA GLN A 429 -57.43 10.56 4.51
C GLN A 429 -58.09 9.57 3.57
N LYS A 430 -58.16 9.90 2.25
CA LYS A 430 -58.80 9.03 1.26
C LYS A 430 -58.01 7.76 0.95
N TYR A 431 -56.67 7.81 0.95
CA TYR A 431 -55.80 6.72 0.45
C TYR A 431 -54.85 6.14 1.50
N THR A 432 -54.95 6.58 2.76
CA THR A 432 -54.08 6.09 3.84
C THR A 432 -54.92 5.41 4.90
N ASP A 433 -54.46 4.26 5.42
CA ASP A 433 -55.02 3.61 6.58
C ASP A 433 -54.61 4.36 7.86
N MET A 434 -55.59 4.72 8.68
CA MET A 434 -55.39 5.59 9.85
C MET A 434 -54.66 4.88 10.99
N LEU A 435 -54.73 3.54 11.07
CA LEU A 435 -54.07 2.76 12.12
C LEU A 435 -52.60 2.50 11.78
N THR A 436 -52.29 2.07 10.55
CA THR A 436 -50.97 1.61 10.16
C THR A 436 -50.17 2.64 9.38
N SER A 437 -50.80 3.72 8.90
CA SER A 437 -50.25 4.72 7.96
C SER A 437 -49.82 4.13 6.61
N LEU A 438 -50.11 2.87 6.32
CA LEU A 438 -49.96 2.24 5.02
C LEU A 438 -51.03 2.77 4.04
N LYS A 439 -50.91 2.37 2.77
CA LYS A 439 -51.98 2.55 1.80
C LYS A 439 -53.21 1.75 2.21
N ASN A 440 -54.41 2.25 1.91
CA ASN A 440 -55.65 1.57 2.20
C ASN A 440 -56.29 0.95 0.95
N ARG A 441 -57.41 0.25 1.13
CA ARG A 441 -58.15 -0.38 0.02
C ARG A 441 -58.61 0.59 -1.06
N ASN A 442 -58.91 1.87 -0.73
CA ASN A 442 -59.23 2.89 -1.74
C ASN A 442 -58.04 3.20 -2.65
N TYR A 443 -56.82 3.12 -2.09
CA TYR A 443 -55.59 3.26 -2.87
C TYR A 443 -55.42 2.07 -3.83
N LEU A 444 -55.60 0.84 -3.35
CA LEU A 444 -55.57 -0.35 -4.18
C LEU A 444 -56.50 -0.19 -5.39
N ASN A 445 -57.81 0.09 -5.14
CA ASN A 445 -58.80 0.26 -6.17
C ASN A 445 -58.46 1.37 -7.18
N ALA A 446 -57.81 2.43 -6.73
CA ALA A 446 -57.38 3.51 -7.62
C ALA A 446 -56.14 3.18 -8.43
N LYS A 447 -55.34 2.19 -8.03
CA LYS A 447 -54.10 1.78 -8.68
C LYS A 447 -54.22 0.51 -9.53
N MET A 448 -55.29 -0.25 -9.35
CA MET A 448 -55.46 -1.53 -10.08
C MET A 448 -55.32 -1.38 -11.60
N GLN A 449 -55.95 -0.39 -12.20
CA GLN A 449 -55.86 -0.17 -13.64
C GLN A 449 -54.42 0.20 -14.09
N GLU A 450 -53.74 1.02 -13.30
CA GLU A 450 -52.35 1.41 -13.59
C GLU A 450 -51.37 0.21 -13.46
N TRP A 451 -51.65 -0.71 -12.57
CA TRP A 451 -50.86 -1.94 -12.41
C TRP A 451 -51.19 -2.99 -13.47
N GLU A 452 -52.42 -3.08 -13.92
CA GLU A 452 -52.81 -3.90 -15.04
C GLU A 452 -52.21 -3.42 -16.36
N ASP A 453 -52.12 -2.12 -16.57
CA ASP A 453 -51.49 -1.50 -17.73
C ASP A 453 -49.95 -1.51 -17.67
N CYS A 454 -49.34 -2.11 -16.63
CA CYS A 454 -47.87 -2.16 -16.45
C CYS A 454 -47.29 -3.26 -17.34
N GLU A 455 -46.47 -2.88 -18.32
CA GLU A 455 -45.79 -3.79 -19.27
C GLU A 455 -44.53 -4.45 -18.69
N VAL A 456 -44.17 -4.20 -17.41
CA VAL A 456 -42.95 -4.74 -16.80
C VAL A 456 -43.27 -6.05 -16.09
N PHE A 457 -42.75 -7.14 -16.57
CA PHE A 457 -42.88 -8.48 -15.99
C PHE A 457 -41.54 -9.03 -15.46
N PRO A 458 -41.56 -9.99 -14.51
CA PRO A 458 -42.76 -10.50 -13.83
C PRO A 458 -43.28 -9.51 -12.76
N GLN A 459 -44.59 -9.53 -12.55
CA GLN A 459 -45.26 -8.89 -11.43
C GLN A 459 -45.67 -9.99 -10.43
N SER A 460 -45.91 -9.62 -9.19
CA SER A 460 -46.40 -10.55 -8.17
C SER A 460 -47.28 -9.87 -7.13
N ILE A 461 -48.25 -10.63 -6.66
CA ILE A 461 -49.11 -10.28 -5.54
C ILE A 461 -48.73 -11.19 -4.37
N VAL A 462 -48.55 -10.60 -3.18
CA VAL A 462 -48.41 -11.33 -1.92
C VAL A 462 -49.52 -10.89 -1.00
N ILE A 463 -50.30 -11.85 -0.49
CA ILE A 463 -51.34 -11.62 0.52
C ILE A 463 -50.81 -12.11 1.88
N VAL A 464 -50.95 -11.26 2.88
CA VAL A 464 -50.51 -11.53 4.26
C VAL A 464 -51.71 -11.34 5.19
N ASP A 465 -52.13 -12.36 5.88
CA ASP A 465 -53.25 -12.35 6.85
C ASP A 465 -52.70 -12.72 8.22
N LEU A 466 -52.89 -11.84 9.20
CA LEU A 466 -52.44 -12.08 10.57
C LEU A 466 -53.32 -13.11 11.26
N ASN A 467 -52.68 -14.14 11.83
CA ASN A 467 -53.39 -15.19 12.50
C ASN A 467 -53.95 -14.73 13.87
N ASN A 468 -55.13 -15.25 14.22
CA ASN A 468 -55.71 -15.12 15.54
C ASN A 468 -55.93 -13.69 16.08
N VAL A 469 -55.98 -12.66 15.20
CA VAL A 469 -56.23 -11.28 15.63
C VAL A 469 -57.57 -11.17 16.39
N LYS A 470 -58.58 -11.88 15.94
CA LYS A 470 -59.87 -11.94 16.66
C LYS A 470 -59.70 -12.50 18.09
N TYR A 471 -58.93 -13.58 18.24
CA TYR A 471 -58.63 -14.14 19.55
C TYR A 471 -57.90 -13.14 20.47
N VAL A 472 -56.95 -12.37 19.90
CA VAL A 472 -56.25 -11.31 20.63
C VAL A 472 -57.24 -10.23 21.07
N ASN A 473 -58.11 -9.77 20.16
CA ASN A 473 -59.16 -8.78 20.49
C ASN A 473 -60.08 -9.25 21.59
N ASP A 474 -60.55 -10.51 21.52
CA ASP A 474 -61.51 -11.06 22.45
C ASP A 474 -60.92 -11.31 23.85
N ASN A 475 -59.63 -11.63 23.93
CA ASN A 475 -58.99 -11.98 25.22
C ASN A 475 -58.15 -10.87 25.84
N TYR A 476 -57.58 -9.94 25.01
CA TYR A 476 -56.64 -8.91 25.46
C TYR A 476 -57.12 -7.49 25.13
N GLY A 477 -58.24 -7.36 24.41
CA GLY A 477 -58.81 -6.08 24.04
C GLY A 477 -58.39 -5.58 22.66
N HIS A 478 -59.20 -4.67 22.09
CA HIS A 478 -58.98 -4.12 20.72
C HIS A 478 -57.67 -3.32 20.60
N GLU A 479 -57.22 -2.67 21.68
CA GLU A 479 -55.96 -1.95 21.67
C GLU A 479 -54.74 -2.87 21.40
N GLU A 480 -54.76 -4.08 22.01
CA GLU A 480 -53.69 -5.05 21.81
C GLU A 480 -53.71 -5.62 20.36
N GLY A 481 -54.92 -5.87 19.83
CA GLY A 481 -55.09 -6.26 18.43
C GLY A 481 -54.62 -5.15 17.45
N ASP A 482 -54.93 -3.91 17.75
CA ASP A 482 -54.44 -2.78 16.95
C ASP A 482 -52.93 -2.64 17.02
N GLN A 483 -52.30 -2.82 18.17
CA GLN A 483 -50.86 -2.85 18.32
C GLN A 483 -50.21 -4.01 17.54
N LEU A 484 -50.81 -5.16 17.51
CA LEU A 484 -50.38 -6.32 16.72
C LEU A 484 -50.37 -5.98 15.22
N ILE A 485 -51.45 -5.35 14.72
CA ILE A 485 -51.57 -4.89 13.33
C ILE A 485 -50.53 -3.82 13.01
N VAL A 486 -50.30 -2.85 13.88
CA VAL A 486 -49.28 -1.81 13.71
C VAL A 486 -47.86 -2.40 13.68
N LYS A 487 -47.55 -3.37 14.56
CA LYS A 487 -46.25 -4.04 14.56
C LYS A 487 -46.05 -4.86 13.28
N ALA A 488 -47.09 -5.57 12.82
CA ALA A 488 -47.05 -6.28 11.54
C ALA A 488 -46.80 -5.33 10.37
N ALA A 489 -47.48 -4.21 10.32
CA ALA A 489 -47.21 -3.15 9.31
C ALA A 489 -45.77 -2.65 9.37
N GLY A 490 -45.20 -2.51 10.57
CA GLY A 490 -43.78 -2.15 10.76
C GLY A 490 -42.82 -3.21 10.20
N ILE A 491 -43.13 -4.50 10.40
CA ILE A 491 -42.34 -5.61 9.80
C ILE A 491 -42.42 -5.53 8.26
N LEU A 492 -43.62 -5.34 7.69
CA LEU A 492 -43.80 -5.23 6.25
C LEU A 492 -42.98 -4.07 5.66
N VAL A 493 -43.00 -2.91 6.30
CA VAL A 493 -42.20 -1.74 5.86
C VAL A 493 -40.71 -2.00 5.99
N ASN A 494 -40.24 -2.60 7.07
CA ASN A 494 -38.82 -2.89 7.30
C ASN A 494 -38.29 -3.98 6.37
N THR A 495 -39.15 -4.84 5.85
CA THR A 495 -38.79 -5.90 4.90
C THR A 495 -39.17 -5.56 3.48
N GLN A 496 -39.67 -4.35 3.21
CA GLN A 496 -40.14 -3.92 1.91
C GLN A 496 -39.01 -4.01 0.86
N LEU A 497 -39.34 -4.62 -0.26
CA LEU A 497 -38.44 -4.68 -1.43
C LEU A 497 -38.62 -3.43 -2.29
N GLU A 498 -37.58 -3.11 -3.08
CA GLU A 498 -37.67 -2.04 -4.09
C GLU A 498 -38.80 -2.35 -5.08
N ASN A 499 -39.37 -1.33 -5.70
CA ASN A 499 -40.49 -1.47 -6.66
C ASN A 499 -41.68 -2.28 -6.10
N SER A 500 -42.01 -2.07 -4.83
CA SER A 500 -43.17 -2.67 -4.19
C SER A 500 -44.07 -1.66 -3.51
N GLU A 501 -45.36 -1.98 -3.44
CA GLU A 501 -46.40 -1.20 -2.74
C GLU A 501 -47.03 -2.09 -1.67
N ILE A 502 -47.21 -1.56 -0.47
CA ILE A 502 -47.84 -2.26 0.65
C ILE A 502 -49.18 -1.60 0.98
N ILE A 503 -50.24 -2.39 0.97
CA ILE A 503 -51.60 -1.94 1.19
C ILE A 503 -52.24 -2.74 2.32
N ARG A 504 -52.94 -2.10 3.24
CA ARG A 504 -53.86 -2.77 4.15
C ARG A 504 -55.23 -2.87 3.48
N THR A 505 -55.61 -4.07 3.11
CA THR A 505 -56.83 -4.35 2.33
C THR A 505 -58.06 -4.52 3.23
N ASP A 506 -57.89 -5.12 4.40
CA ASP A 506 -58.94 -5.30 5.38
C ASP A 506 -58.35 -5.33 6.79
N GLY A 507 -59.14 -5.56 7.81
CA GLY A 507 -58.82 -5.52 9.23
C GLY A 507 -57.43 -6.06 9.62
N ASN A 508 -57.14 -7.32 9.30
CA ASN A 508 -55.87 -8.01 9.59
C ASN A 508 -55.13 -8.46 8.29
N GLU A 509 -55.58 -7.98 7.11
CA GLU A 509 -55.04 -8.40 5.83
C GLU A 509 -54.26 -7.30 5.16
N PHE A 510 -53.12 -7.69 4.55
CA PHE A 510 -52.27 -6.82 3.77
C PHE A 510 -52.01 -7.44 2.40
N LEU A 511 -51.91 -6.57 1.39
CA LEU A 511 -51.50 -6.90 0.02
C LEU A 511 -50.20 -6.20 -0.29
N ILE A 512 -49.26 -6.93 -0.87
CA ILE A 512 -48.01 -6.37 -1.40
C ILE A 512 -47.97 -6.63 -2.91
N TYR A 513 -47.87 -5.55 -3.69
CA TYR A 513 -47.63 -5.61 -5.11
C TYR A 513 -46.15 -5.40 -5.39
N LEU A 514 -45.54 -6.23 -6.23
CA LEU A 514 -44.10 -6.19 -6.55
C LEU A 514 -43.89 -6.35 -8.05
N VAL A 515 -42.85 -5.68 -8.56
CA VAL A 515 -42.50 -5.71 -9.99
C VAL A 515 -41.02 -6.07 -10.17
N GLY A 516 -40.73 -6.98 -11.11
CA GLY A 516 -39.36 -7.32 -11.51
C GLY A 516 -38.70 -8.44 -10.70
N TYR A 517 -39.44 -9.18 -9.89
CA TYR A 517 -38.91 -10.27 -9.06
C TYR A 517 -39.32 -11.64 -9.62
N SER A 518 -38.32 -12.54 -9.75
CA SER A 518 -38.57 -13.93 -10.14
C SER A 518 -39.32 -14.71 -9.06
N ASP A 519 -39.99 -15.77 -9.44
CA ASP A 519 -40.71 -16.69 -8.52
C ASP A 519 -39.83 -17.17 -7.35
N ARG A 520 -38.57 -17.52 -7.63
CA ARG A 520 -37.61 -17.91 -6.57
C ARG A 520 -37.35 -16.79 -5.56
N GLN A 521 -37.28 -15.55 -6.01
CA GLN A 521 -37.06 -14.40 -5.14
C GLN A 521 -38.29 -14.12 -4.29
N ILE A 522 -39.48 -14.19 -4.88
CA ILE A 522 -40.75 -14.03 -4.15
C ILE A 522 -40.93 -15.16 -3.12
N ASN A 523 -40.67 -16.40 -3.48
CA ASN A 523 -40.72 -17.53 -2.53
C ASN A 523 -39.73 -17.34 -1.36
N THR A 524 -38.53 -16.84 -1.65
CA THR A 524 -37.53 -16.53 -0.60
C THR A 524 -38.00 -15.39 0.29
N TYR A 525 -38.60 -14.35 -0.30
CA TYR A 525 -39.14 -13.21 0.40
C TYR A 525 -40.30 -13.60 1.32
N THR A 526 -41.26 -14.37 0.81
CA THR A 526 -42.44 -14.83 1.61
C THR A 526 -42.01 -15.73 2.78
N LYS A 527 -41.02 -16.61 2.60
CA LYS A 527 -40.41 -17.40 3.67
C LYS A 527 -39.74 -16.54 4.75
N LYS A 528 -39.00 -15.54 4.32
CA LYS A 528 -38.36 -14.57 5.22
C LYS A 528 -39.46 -13.81 6.00
N LEU A 529 -40.44 -13.31 5.28
CA LEU A 529 -41.56 -12.57 5.88
C LEU A 529 -42.33 -13.41 6.87
N SER A 530 -42.66 -14.67 6.54
CA SER A 530 -43.31 -15.62 7.47
C SER A 530 -42.49 -15.84 8.73
N LYS A 531 -41.16 -15.89 8.61
CA LYS A 531 -40.27 -16.01 9.76
C LYS A 531 -40.31 -14.76 10.67
N GLU A 532 -40.24 -13.58 10.04
CA GLU A 532 -40.30 -12.31 10.79
C GLU A 532 -41.64 -12.09 11.46
N MET A 533 -42.76 -12.50 10.84
CA MET A 533 -44.08 -12.42 11.40
C MET A 533 -44.28 -13.31 12.66
N LYS A 534 -43.47 -14.35 12.83
CA LYS A 534 -43.48 -15.16 14.08
C LYS A 534 -42.91 -14.40 15.28
N ASN A 535 -42.19 -13.31 15.07
CA ASN A 535 -41.70 -12.45 16.14
C ASN A 535 -42.75 -11.44 16.63
N LEU A 536 -43.96 -11.45 16.06
CA LEU A 536 -45.06 -10.64 16.53
C LEU A 536 -45.48 -11.07 17.96
N PRO A 537 -46.06 -10.15 18.76
CA PRO A 537 -46.67 -10.50 20.05
C PRO A 537 -47.63 -11.69 19.92
N HIS A 538 -47.63 -12.55 20.93
CA HIS A 538 -48.41 -13.81 20.99
C HIS A 538 -47.93 -14.90 20.00
N GLU A 539 -46.90 -14.66 19.17
CA GLU A 539 -46.26 -15.64 18.26
C GLU A 539 -47.20 -16.36 17.27
N PHE A 540 -48.41 -15.83 17.06
CA PHE A 540 -49.37 -16.43 16.12
C PHE A 540 -48.94 -16.32 14.63
N GLY A 541 -48.03 -15.38 14.33
CA GLY A 541 -47.55 -15.19 12.99
C GLY A 541 -48.61 -14.72 11.98
N ALA A 542 -48.37 -15.00 10.72
CA ALA A 542 -49.28 -14.68 9.61
C ALA A 542 -49.31 -15.82 8.60
N ALA A 543 -50.45 -16.03 7.96
CA ALA A 543 -50.58 -16.83 6.76
C ALA A 543 -50.21 -15.97 5.55
N ILE A 544 -49.40 -16.52 4.66
CA ILE A 544 -48.89 -15.81 3.47
C ILE A 544 -49.11 -16.67 2.24
N GLY A 545 -49.66 -16.06 1.21
CA GLY A 545 -49.77 -16.67 -0.11
C GLY A 545 -49.30 -15.69 -1.19
N TYR A 546 -48.82 -16.17 -2.29
CA TYR A 546 -48.41 -15.33 -3.41
C TYR A 546 -48.78 -15.88 -4.78
N SER A 547 -48.85 -15.03 -5.77
CA SER A 547 -49.10 -15.41 -7.15
C SER A 547 -48.27 -14.54 -8.07
N MET A 548 -47.74 -15.18 -9.13
CA MET A 548 -46.92 -14.54 -10.16
C MET A 548 -47.77 -14.20 -11.40
N ILE A 549 -47.49 -13.03 -11.96
CA ILE A 549 -47.98 -12.61 -13.29
C ILE A 549 -46.74 -12.54 -14.19
N THR A 550 -46.62 -13.50 -15.08
CA THR A 550 -45.44 -13.65 -15.94
C THR A 550 -45.64 -13.12 -17.34
N ASP A 551 -46.88 -12.88 -17.74
CA ASP A 551 -47.29 -12.41 -19.07
C ASP A 551 -48.60 -11.61 -18.99
N GLU A 552 -49.06 -11.07 -20.11
CA GLU A 552 -50.27 -10.26 -20.24
C GLU A 552 -51.60 -11.05 -20.16
N ILE A 553 -51.54 -12.39 -20.06
CA ILE A 553 -52.74 -13.22 -20.09
C ILE A 553 -53.40 -13.26 -18.70
N LYS A 554 -52.60 -13.30 -17.66
CA LYS A 554 -53.07 -13.38 -16.27
C LYS A 554 -53.35 -12.00 -15.74
N THR A 555 -54.59 -11.76 -15.34
CA THR A 555 -55.02 -10.48 -14.78
C THR A 555 -54.54 -10.29 -13.33
N LEU A 556 -54.54 -9.05 -12.90
CA LEU A 556 -54.23 -8.71 -11.49
C LEU A 556 -55.25 -9.33 -10.51
N ASP A 557 -56.53 -9.35 -10.91
CA ASP A 557 -57.58 -9.97 -10.11
C ASP A 557 -57.40 -11.49 -9.99
N ASP A 558 -56.94 -12.16 -11.06
CA ASP A 558 -56.64 -13.60 -11.00
C ASP A 558 -55.47 -13.86 -10.03
N ALA A 559 -54.45 -13.02 -10.07
CA ALA A 559 -53.29 -13.14 -9.18
C ALA A 559 -53.66 -12.87 -7.70
N ILE A 560 -54.53 -11.91 -7.46
CA ILE A 560 -55.07 -11.65 -6.11
C ILE A 560 -55.85 -12.84 -5.59
N ASN A 561 -56.72 -13.40 -6.42
CA ASN A 561 -57.53 -14.58 -6.05
C ASN A 561 -56.65 -15.82 -5.79
N GLU A 562 -55.65 -16.08 -6.63
CA GLU A 562 -54.72 -17.21 -6.44
C GLU A 562 -53.87 -17.04 -5.17
N ALA A 563 -53.28 -15.85 -4.96
CA ALA A 563 -52.52 -15.56 -3.77
C ALA A 563 -53.39 -15.70 -2.48
N THR A 564 -54.67 -15.30 -2.55
CA THR A 564 -55.62 -15.43 -1.46
C THR A 564 -55.92 -16.91 -1.17
N LEU A 565 -56.13 -17.73 -2.23
CA LEU A 565 -56.34 -19.18 -2.07
C LEU A 565 -55.14 -19.88 -1.45
N GLU A 566 -53.92 -19.54 -1.89
CA GLU A 566 -52.69 -20.07 -1.28
C GLU A 566 -52.55 -19.65 0.16
N MET A 567 -52.81 -18.39 0.48
CA MET A 567 -52.82 -17.88 1.86
C MET A 567 -53.83 -18.63 2.73
N ILE A 568 -55.06 -18.89 2.26
CA ILE A 568 -56.07 -19.64 2.97
C ILE A 568 -55.62 -21.09 3.23
N THR A 569 -55.04 -21.75 2.23
CA THR A 569 -54.47 -23.11 2.36
C THR A 569 -53.38 -23.14 3.42
N ASN A 570 -52.46 -22.18 3.39
CA ASN A 570 -51.43 -22.06 4.38
C ASN A 570 -51.98 -21.74 5.80
N LYS A 571 -53.13 -21.07 5.89
CA LYS A 571 -53.82 -20.77 7.16
C LYS A 571 -54.50 -22.00 7.76
N GLU A 572 -54.99 -22.92 6.93
CA GLU A 572 -55.61 -24.16 7.40
C GLU A 572 -54.60 -25.18 7.91
N GLU A 573 -53.38 -25.20 7.37
CA GLU A 573 -52.27 -26.02 7.86
C GLU A 573 -51.76 -25.58 9.26
N TYR A 574 -52.09 -24.39 9.69
CA TYR A 574 -51.72 -23.84 11.01
C TYR A 574 -52.85 -23.96 12.08
N LYS A 575 -54.01 -24.55 11.75
CA LYS A 575 -55.03 -24.90 12.70
C LYS A 575 -54.78 -26.29 13.30
#